data_b7e4035f89525991c3a4d396ae0b288c
#
_entry.id   b7e4035f89525991c3a4d396ae0b288c
#
_cell.length_a   1.000
_cell.length_b   1.000
_cell.length_c   1.000
_cell.angle_alpha   90.00
_cell.angle_beta   90.00
_cell.angle_gamma   90.00
#
_symmetry.space_group_name_H-M   'P 1'
#
loop_
_entity.id
_entity.type
_entity.pdbx_description
1 polymer ?
#
loop_
_entity_poly.entity_id
_entity_poly.type
_entity_poly.pdbx_seq_one_letter_code
_entity_poly.pdbx_strand_id
1 'polypeptide(L)'
;MIRYERDVLRNFTVQPDIVVVEFAVNDAGDETNGVCYESLVRKILMSENEPAVVLLFSVFSDDYNLEERLRPVGFNYKLPMVSVKECVVPQFYDAARRIITKNQYFYDCFHPTNAGHKVMADCLGTLFEKVDIKAQKAFETAGGDLKEALKAIGDTAFDNESAAPHYGNSFEKVELFDRQNLPTMDIVWNFDMGGFNRIDDELQCVEMDMDIETTPEFPYNWKHDRSGRPMEFDIRCRSLIMINKDSASADAGKAEVFVDGEKVLTADPRKNGWTHCNPLICFSDREQALCHVEVRMAEGDENKDFTILGFGVVR
;
A
#
# COMPACT_ATOMS: atom_id res chain seq x y z
N MET A 1 -0.95 -3.03 -0.26
CA MET A 1 -1.36 -4.46 -0.32
C MET A 1 -2.52 -4.69 -1.29
N ILE A 2 -3.69 -4.10 -1.04
CA ILE A 2 -4.88 -4.29 -1.89
C ILE A 2 -4.63 -3.83 -3.33
N ARG A 3 -3.98 -2.68 -3.53
CA ARG A 3 -3.60 -2.21 -4.86
C ARG A 3 -2.53 -3.09 -5.52
N TYR A 4 -1.54 -3.55 -4.78
CA TYR A 4 -0.55 -4.49 -5.32
C TYR A 4 -1.23 -5.78 -5.80
N GLU A 5 -2.15 -6.32 -5.01
CA GLU A 5 -2.92 -7.50 -5.39
C GLU A 5 -3.73 -7.27 -6.67
N ARG A 6 -4.49 -6.16 -6.75
CA ARG A 6 -5.33 -5.85 -7.90
C ARG A 6 -4.51 -5.40 -9.12
N ASP A 7 -3.61 -4.45 -8.94
CA ASP A 7 -2.96 -3.76 -10.07
C ASP A 7 -1.77 -4.55 -10.62
N VAL A 8 -1.07 -5.29 -9.77
CA VAL A 8 0.10 -6.09 -10.18
C VAL A 8 -0.28 -7.55 -10.36
N LEU A 9 -0.73 -8.24 -9.31
CA LEU A 9 -0.93 -9.69 -9.36
C LEU A 9 -2.07 -10.11 -10.28
N ARG A 10 -3.17 -9.34 -10.35
CA ARG A 10 -4.30 -9.68 -11.23
C ARG A 10 -4.18 -9.14 -12.64
N ASN A 11 -3.66 -7.93 -12.82
CA ASN A 11 -3.81 -7.21 -14.08
C ASN A 11 -2.56 -7.23 -14.95
N PHE A 12 -1.37 -7.43 -14.39
CA PHE A 12 -0.18 -7.55 -15.21
C PHE A 12 -0.07 -8.94 -15.82
N THR A 13 0.10 -8.98 -17.14
CA THR A 13 0.38 -10.22 -17.89
C THR A 13 1.82 -10.70 -17.68
N VAL A 14 2.74 -9.79 -17.35
CA VAL A 14 4.13 -10.07 -17.00
C VAL A 14 4.36 -9.55 -15.60
N GLN A 15 4.70 -10.43 -14.69
CA GLN A 15 4.97 -10.06 -13.31
C GLN A 15 6.35 -9.39 -13.17
N PRO A 16 6.53 -8.44 -12.24
CA PRO A 16 7.79 -7.73 -12.07
C PRO A 16 8.89 -8.66 -11.52
N ASP A 17 10.11 -8.55 -12.03
CA ASP A 17 11.30 -9.22 -11.48
C ASP A 17 11.87 -8.49 -10.26
N ILE A 18 11.64 -7.17 -10.17
CA ILE A 18 12.11 -6.31 -9.07
C ILE A 18 10.96 -5.40 -8.62
N VAL A 19 10.77 -5.30 -7.33
CA VAL A 19 9.80 -4.37 -6.72
C VAL A 19 10.52 -3.46 -5.73
N VAL A 20 10.44 -2.15 -5.96
CA VAL A 20 10.94 -1.14 -5.01
C VAL A 20 9.78 -0.67 -4.15
N VAL A 21 9.92 -0.80 -2.83
CA VAL A 21 8.90 -0.41 -1.84
C VAL A 21 9.35 0.86 -1.14
N GLU A 22 8.56 1.94 -1.30
CA GLU A 22 8.82 3.25 -0.69
C GLU A 22 7.57 3.73 0.06
N PHE A 23 7.67 3.88 1.38
CA PHE A 23 6.64 4.40 2.27
C PHE A 23 7.23 5.18 3.45
N ALA A 24 8.52 5.53 3.38
CA ALA A 24 9.23 6.13 4.50
C ALA A 24 8.74 7.52 4.88
N VAL A 25 7.98 8.18 4.02
CA VAL A 25 7.47 9.54 4.26
C VAL A 25 5.95 9.59 4.34
N ASN A 26 5.23 8.59 3.83
CA ASN A 26 3.77 8.64 3.71
C ASN A 26 3.01 7.90 4.83
N ASP A 27 3.64 6.96 5.52
CA ASP A 27 2.99 6.07 6.48
C ASP A 27 3.00 6.57 7.94
N ALA A 28 3.14 7.87 8.18
CA ALA A 28 3.13 8.41 9.55
C ALA A 28 1.81 8.10 10.29
N GLY A 29 0.70 8.08 9.56
CA GLY A 29 -0.64 7.77 10.05
C GLY A 29 -1.01 6.30 10.09
N ASP A 30 -0.09 5.38 9.80
CA ASP A 30 -0.35 3.94 9.87
C ASP A 30 -0.68 3.52 11.30
N GLU A 31 -1.97 3.25 11.55
CA GLU A 31 -2.50 2.82 12.85
C GLU A 31 -2.00 1.42 13.27
N THR A 32 -1.47 0.63 12.32
CA THR A 32 -0.94 -0.71 12.57
C THR A 32 0.53 -0.71 12.96
N ASN A 33 1.17 0.47 12.99
CA ASN A 33 2.58 0.65 13.40
C ASN A 33 3.58 -0.27 12.69
N GLY A 34 3.37 -0.52 11.40
CA GLY A 34 4.27 -1.30 10.56
C GLY A 34 3.75 -2.69 10.15
N VAL A 35 2.64 -3.18 10.74
CA VAL A 35 2.03 -4.46 10.32
C VAL A 35 1.58 -4.41 8.86
N CYS A 36 0.97 -3.30 8.43
CA CYS A 36 0.57 -3.12 7.04
C CYS A 36 1.76 -3.08 6.09
N TYR A 37 2.84 -2.38 6.46
CA TYR A 37 4.06 -2.34 5.68
C TYR A 37 4.70 -3.72 5.54
N GLU A 38 4.89 -4.44 6.65
CA GLU A 38 5.45 -5.79 6.63
C GLU A 38 4.57 -6.75 5.85
N SER A 39 3.24 -6.68 6.01
CA SER A 39 2.29 -7.49 5.24
C SER A 39 2.42 -7.25 3.72
N LEU A 40 2.68 -6.01 3.29
CA LEU A 40 2.96 -5.72 1.87
C LEU A 40 4.26 -6.38 1.42
N VAL A 41 5.35 -6.20 2.17
CA VAL A 41 6.66 -6.79 1.83
C VAL A 41 6.53 -8.31 1.75
N ARG A 42 5.87 -8.96 2.71
CA ARG A 42 5.62 -10.41 2.69
C ARG A 42 4.79 -10.83 1.48
N LYS A 43 3.71 -10.11 1.19
CA LYS A 43 2.86 -10.41 0.01
C LYS A 43 3.66 -10.36 -1.30
N ILE A 44 4.61 -9.43 -1.42
CA ILE A 44 5.49 -9.34 -2.59
C ILE A 44 6.47 -10.53 -2.61
N LEU A 45 7.16 -10.79 -1.50
CA LEU A 45 8.12 -11.88 -1.38
C LEU A 45 7.52 -13.27 -1.63
N MET A 46 6.22 -13.45 -1.36
CA MET A 46 5.48 -14.70 -1.53
C MET A 46 4.72 -14.78 -2.86
N SER A 47 4.94 -13.83 -3.78
CA SER A 47 4.38 -13.90 -5.12
C SER A 47 5.02 -15.05 -5.91
N GLU A 48 4.27 -15.70 -6.82
CA GLU A 48 4.71 -16.90 -7.56
C GLU A 48 6.02 -16.71 -8.34
N ASN A 49 6.29 -15.49 -8.80
CA ASN A 49 7.51 -15.16 -9.53
C ASN A 49 8.69 -14.78 -8.62
N GLU A 50 8.50 -14.77 -7.28
CA GLU A 50 9.55 -14.46 -6.30
C GLU A 50 10.39 -13.22 -6.64
N PRO A 51 9.78 -12.04 -6.80
CA PRO A 51 10.51 -10.84 -7.24
C PRO A 51 11.53 -10.41 -6.19
N ALA A 52 12.64 -9.84 -6.65
CA ALA A 52 13.58 -9.16 -5.76
C ALA A 52 12.91 -7.91 -5.16
N VAL A 53 13.01 -7.74 -3.84
CA VAL A 53 12.44 -6.58 -3.14
C VAL A 53 13.55 -5.66 -2.65
N VAL A 54 13.43 -4.38 -2.95
CA VAL A 54 14.32 -3.31 -2.47
C VAL A 54 13.50 -2.33 -1.65
N LEU A 55 13.94 -2.04 -0.43
CA LEU A 55 13.31 -1.02 0.40
C LEU A 55 14.02 0.33 0.19
N LEU A 56 13.24 1.33 -0.19
CA LEU A 56 13.72 2.70 -0.42
C LEU A 56 13.16 3.60 0.69
N PHE A 57 14.04 4.39 1.33
CA PHE A 57 13.66 5.31 2.40
C PHE A 57 13.93 6.75 1.96
N SER A 58 12.89 7.43 1.51
CA SER A 58 12.88 8.85 1.19
C SER A 58 12.94 9.72 2.45
N VAL A 59 12.98 11.04 2.27
CA VAL A 59 13.05 12.01 3.36
C VAL A 59 12.27 13.26 3.01
N PHE A 60 11.66 13.91 3.99
CA PHE A 60 11.06 15.25 3.88
C PHE A 60 12.11 16.38 4.12
N SER A 61 11.73 17.59 3.78
CA SER A 61 12.62 18.76 3.88
C SER A 61 13.02 19.15 5.32
N ASP A 62 12.28 18.68 6.31
CA ASP A 62 12.60 18.80 7.73
C ASP A 62 13.46 17.65 8.26
N ASP A 63 14.05 16.85 7.35
CA ASP A 63 14.86 15.68 7.64
C ASP A 63 14.08 14.50 8.28
N TYR A 64 12.74 14.58 8.28
CA TYR A 64 11.86 13.53 8.80
C TYR A 64 11.75 12.35 7.82
N ASN A 65 11.76 11.15 8.36
CA ASN A 65 11.26 9.94 7.73
C ASN A 65 10.97 8.84 8.77
N LEU A 66 10.42 7.73 8.31
CA LEU A 66 10.03 6.58 9.13
C LEU A 66 11.01 5.41 9.03
N GLU A 67 12.22 5.64 8.52
CA GLU A 67 13.19 4.58 8.29
C GLU A 67 13.46 3.72 9.55
N GLU A 68 13.52 4.34 10.73
CA GLU A 68 13.75 3.61 11.98
C GLU A 68 12.63 2.59 12.27
N ARG A 69 11.38 2.91 11.90
CA ARG A 69 10.24 2.00 12.02
C ARG A 69 10.23 0.94 10.93
N LEU A 70 10.64 1.26 9.69
CA LEU A 70 10.51 0.37 8.54
C LEU A 70 11.74 -0.52 8.30
N ARG A 71 12.92 -0.05 8.66
CA ARG A 71 14.21 -0.76 8.52
C ARG A 71 14.24 -2.17 9.18
N PRO A 72 13.63 -2.40 10.35
CA PRO A 72 13.58 -3.74 10.96
C PRO A 72 12.99 -4.82 10.03
N VAL A 73 12.01 -4.47 9.19
CA VAL A 73 11.45 -5.39 8.18
C VAL A 73 12.54 -5.82 7.19
N GLY A 74 13.33 -4.85 6.70
CA GLY A 74 14.45 -5.15 5.80
C GLY A 74 15.50 -6.08 6.42
N PHE A 75 15.83 -5.89 7.69
CA PHE A 75 16.74 -6.78 8.41
C PHE A 75 16.13 -8.18 8.61
N ASN A 76 14.85 -8.24 8.96
CA ASN A 76 14.17 -9.52 9.22
C ASN A 76 14.17 -10.43 7.99
N TYR A 77 13.94 -9.86 6.80
CA TYR A 77 13.92 -10.60 5.52
C TYR A 77 15.22 -10.49 4.72
N LYS A 78 16.29 -9.93 5.29
CA LYS A 78 17.61 -9.74 4.64
C LYS A 78 17.53 -9.00 3.30
N LEU A 79 16.64 -8.01 3.21
CA LEU A 79 16.41 -7.26 1.97
C LEU A 79 17.45 -6.16 1.78
N PRO A 80 17.82 -5.84 0.54
CA PRO A 80 18.58 -4.65 0.23
C PRO A 80 17.77 -3.39 0.58
N MET A 81 18.45 -2.41 1.18
CA MET A 81 17.86 -1.15 1.63
C MET A 81 18.66 0.02 1.11
N VAL A 82 17.97 1.08 0.69
CA VAL A 82 18.54 2.33 0.22
C VAL A 82 18.00 3.48 1.04
N SER A 83 18.82 4.12 1.87
CA SER A 83 18.47 5.32 2.62
C SER A 83 18.86 6.57 1.84
N VAL A 84 17.89 7.23 1.25
CA VAL A 84 18.08 8.53 0.62
C VAL A 84 18.38 9.59 1.68
N LYS A 85 17.77 9.50 2.85
CA LYS A 85 18.05 10.37 4.00
C LYS A 85 19.52 10.38 4.37
N GLU A 86 20.12 9.21 4.57
CA GLU A 86 21.55 9.11 4.92
C GLU A 86 22.47 9.62 3.82
N CYS A 87 22.02 9.55 2.56
CA CYS A 87 22.76 10.09 1.42
C CYS A 87 22.73 11.61 1.36
N VAL A 88 21.54 12.25 1.49
CA VAL A 88 21.35 13.67 1.15
C VAL A 88 21.39 14.62 2.35
N VAL A 89 20.89 14.20 3.52
CA VAL A 89 20.81 15.10 4.68
C VAL A 89 22.17 15.63 5.13
N PRO A 90 23.24 14.81 5.21
CA PRO A 90 24.56 15.35 5.52
C PRO A 90 25.05 16.40 4.52
N GLN A 91 24.68 16.29 3.25
CA GLN A 91 25.07 17.24 2.21
C GLN A 91 24.34 18.59 2.34
N PHE A 92 23.12 18.59 2.85
CA PHE A 92 22.35 19.83 3.04
C PHE A 92 23.06 20.79 4.01
N TYR A 93 23.80 20.26 4.97
CA TYR A 93 24.44 21.03 6.04
C TYR A 93 25.95 21.14 5.91
N ASP A 94 26.60 20.30 5.11
CA ASP A 94 28.07 20.34 4.88
C ASP A 94 28.40 20.87 3.48
N ALA A 95 28.78 22.14 3.41
CA ALA A 95 29.14 22.78 2.16
C ALA A 95 30.37 22.16 1.45
N ALA A 96 31.25 21.49 2.19
CA ALA A 96 32.44 20.86 1.62
C ALA A 96 32.16 19.54 0.89
N ARG A 97 31.08 18.87 1.26
CA ARG A 97 30.61 17.59 0.67
C ARG A 97 29.40 17.74 -0.23
N ARG A 98 28.91 18.96 -0.38
CA ARG A 98 27.65 19.23 -1.05
C ARG A 98 27.72 18.97 -2.54
N ILE A 99 26.93 18.00 -3.00
CA ILE A 99 26.63 17.77 -4.41
C ILE A 99 25.29 18.43 -4.77
N ILE A 100 24.33 18.44 -3.82
CA ILE A 100 23.01 19.04 -3.99
C ILE A 100 22.60 19.83 -2.76
N THR A 101 21.99 20.99 -2.95
CA THR A 101 21.40 21.78 -1.85
C THR A 101 19.98 21.30 -1.55
N LYS A 102 19.46 21.62 -0.35
CA LYS A 102 18.09 21.34 0.03
C LYS A 102 17.09 21.93 -0.98
N ASN A 103 17.27 23.18 -1.41
CA ASN A 103 16.40 23.85 -2.38
C ASN A 103 16.51 23.30 -3.82
N GLN A 104 17.60 22.62 -4.16
CA GLN A 104 17.69 21.90 -5.43
C GLN A 104 17.05 20.52 -5.36
N TYR A 105 17.07 19.91 -4.17
CA TYR A 105 16.49 18.59 -3.97
C TYR A 105 14.96 18.66 -3.85
N PHE A 106 14.40 19.59 -3.08
CA PHE A 106 12.98 19.68 -2.82
C PHE A 106 12.28 20.75 -3.68
N TYR A 107 11.11 20.38 -4.23
CA TYR A 107 10.18 21.28 -4.89
C TYR A 107 9.36 22.07 -3.86
N ASP A 108 8.91 21.41 -2.82
CA ASP A 108 8.19 21.95 -1.66
C ASP A 108 8.68 21.29 -0.37
N CYS A 109 7.85 21.23 0.68
CA CYS A 109 8.24 20.58 1.93
C CYS A 109 8.33 19.05 1.84
N PHE A 110 7.70 18.44 0.82
CA PHE A 110 7.45 17.01 0.73
C PHE A 110 8.07 16.35 -0.50
N HIS A 111 8.04 17.03 -1.65
CA HIS A 111 8.29 16.42 -2.94
C HIS A 111 9.67 16.76 -3.51
N PRO A 112 10.40 15.77 -4.02
CA PRO A 112 11.67 16.01 -4.72
C PRO A 112 11.44 16.73 -6.07
N THR A 113 12.38 17.56 -6.44
CA THR A 113 12.51 18.06 -7.83
C THR A 113 13.01 16.95 -8.76
N ASN A 114 13.10 17.24 -10.07
CA ASN A 114 13.78 16.33 -11.01
C ASN A 114 15.23 16.04 -10.60
N ALA A 115 15.93 17.02 -10.01
CA ALA A 115 17.28 16.81 -9.48
C ALA A 115 17.28 15.90 -8.24
N GLY A 116 16.28 16.05 -7.36
CA GLY A 116 16.07 15.18 -6.23
C GLY A 116 15.75 13.73 -6.66
N HIS A 117 14.83 13.55 -7.61
CA HIS A 117 14.56 12.24 -8.18
C HIS A 117 15.78 11.59 -8.84
N LYS A 118 16.62 12.39 -9.51
CA LYS A 118 17.88 11.88 -10.06
C LYS A 118 18.80 11.34 -8.95
N VAL A 119 18.91 12.03 -7.83
CA VAL A 119 19.72 11.54 -6.68
C VAL A 119 19.15 10.24 -6.13
N MET A 120 17.82 10.12 -6.01
CA MET A 120 17.16 8.86 -5.59
C MET A 120 17.51 7.73 -6.57
N ALA A 121 17.42 7.99 -7.86
CA ALA A 121 17.79 7.02 -8.91
C ALA A 121 19.27 6.65 -8.85
N ASP A 122 20.18 7.61 -8.61
CA ASP A 122 21.61 7.37 -8.47
C ASP A 122 21.92 6.50 -7.22
N CYS A 123 21.17 6.66 -6.13
CA CYS A 123 21.28 5.79 -4.94
C CYS A 123 20.90 4.33 -5.28
N LEU A 124 19.78 4.14 -5.99
CA LEU A 124 19.36 2.80 -6.45
C LEU A 124 20.38 2.23 -7.46
N GLY A 125 20.83 3.03 -8.42
CA GLY A 125 21.87 2.65 -9.38
C GLY A 125 23.15 2.17 -8.68
N THR A 126 23.59 2.88 -7.64
CA THR A 126 24.75 2.47 -6.82
C THR A 126 24.53 1.10 -6.13
N LEU A 127 23.31 0.81 -5.66
CA LEU A 127 22.98 -0.51 -5.13
C LEU A 127 23.12 -1.57 -6.21
N PHE A 128 22.48 -1.35 -7.38
CA PHE A 128 22.49 -2.32 -8.48
C PHE A 128 23.91 -2.58 -9.02
N GLU A 129 24.72 -1.54 -9.18
CA GLU A 129 26.14 -1.69 -9.58
C GLU A 129 26.92 -2.55 -8.58
N LYS A 130 26.74 -2.32 -7.27
CA LYS A 130 27.41 -3.13 -6.23
C LYS A 130 26.96 -4.58 -6.23
N VAL A 131 25.67 -4.83 -6.45
CA VAL A 131 25.10 -6.18 -6.55
C VAL A 131 25.66 -6.89 -7.79
N ASP A 132 25.70 -6.20 -8.95
CA ASP A 132 26.23 -6.73 -10.20
C ASP A 132 27.71 -7.11 -10.07
N ILE A 133 28.55 -6.20 -9.54
CA ILE A 133 29.98 -6.46 -9.30
C ILE A 133 30.16 -7.69 -8.38
N LYS A 134 29.37 -7.79 -7.32
CA LYS A 134 29.42 -8.93 -6.39
C LYS A 134 29.02 -10.23 -7.09
N ALA A 135 27.96 -10.18 -7.87
CA ALA A 135 27.45 -11.35 -8.61
C ALA A 135 28.45 -11.83 -9.67
N GLN A 136 29.00 -10.91 -10.47
CA GLN A 136 30.00 -11.23 -11.48
C GLN A 136 31.24 -11.88 -10.84
N LYS A 137 31.76 -11.30 -9.76
CA LYS A 137 32.91 -11.86 -9.04
C LYS A 137 32.63 -13.27 -8.51
N ALA A 138 31.43 -13.51 -7.96
CA ALA A 138 31.05 -14.82 -7.47
C ALA A 138 30.95 -15.84 -8.62
N PHE A 139 30.38 -15.45 -9.76
CA PHE A 139 30.25 -16.27 -10.94
C PHE A 139 31.60 -16.66 -11.54
N GLU A 140 32.52 -15.70 -11.66
CA GLU A 140 33.90 -15.96 -12.09
C GLU A 140 34.63 -16.90 -11.12
N THR A 141 34.49 -16.69 -9.80
CA THR A 141 35.12 -17.53 -8.77
C THR A 141 34.57 -18.96 -8.78
N ALA A 142 33.30 -19.12 -9.13
CA ALA A 142 32.63 -20.42 -9.28
C ALA A 142 32.91 -21.10 -10.64
N GLY A 143 33.80 -20.52 -11.47
CA GLY A 143 34.13 -21.09 -12.79
C GLY A 143 32.97 -21.06 -13.79
N GLY A 144 32.01 -20.14 -13.61
CA GLY A 144 30.82 -20.02 -14.43
C GLY A 144 29.63 -20.89 -13.98
N ASP A 145 29.72 -21.55 -12.85
CA ASP A 145 28.60 -22.30 -12.27
C ASP A 145 27.70 -21.35 -11.46
N LEU A 146 26.51 -21.08 -11.97
CA LEU A 146 25.54 -20.17 -11.36
C LEU A 146 25.10 -20.64 -9.96
N LYS A 147 24.91 -21.95 -9.77
CA LYS A 147 24.45 -22.49 -8.50
C LYS A 147 25.50 -22.34 -7.40
N GLU A 148 26.76 -22.58 -7.72
CA GLU A 148 27.87 -22.39 -6.79
C GLU A 148 28.14 -20.90 -6.55
N ALA A 149 27.94 -20.03 -7.57
CA ALA A 149 28.03 -18.58 -7.41
C ALA A 149 26.97 -18.04 -6.46
N LEU A 150 25.70 -18.45 -6.61
CA LEU A 150 24.59 -18.07 -5.71
C LEU A 150 24.85 -18.51 -4.26
N LYS A 151 25.37 -19.71 -4.04
CA LYS A 151 25.80 -20.14 -2.69
C LYS A 151 26.91 -19.24 -2.11
N ALA A 152 27.86 -18.87 -2.96
CA ALA A 152 29.02 -18.05 -2.52
C ALA A 152 28.62 -16.63 -2.11
N ILE A 153 27.59 -16.03 -2.72
CA ILE A 153 27.06 -14.72 -2.29
C ILE A 153 26.14 -14.80 -1.08
N GLY A 154 25.88 -16.02 -0.59
CA GLY A 154 25.03 -16.24 0.58
C GLY A 154 23.55 -16.13 0.27
N ASP A 155 23.20 -16.21 -0.99
CA ASP A 155 21.84 -16.37 -1.42
C ASP A 155 21.45 -17.85 -1.33
N THR A 156 21.27 -18.26 -0.11
CA THR A 156 20.42 -19.40 0.11
C THR A 156 19.02 -18.87 0.14
N ALA A 157 18.12 -19.43 -0.63
CA ALA A 157 16.71 -19.09 -0.62
C ALA A 157 16.27 -18.83 0.82
N PHE A 158 16.03 -17.57 1.14
CA PHE A 158 15.51 -17.20 2.44
C PHE A 158 14.09 -17.75 2.46
N ASP A 159 13.79 -18.61 3.41
CA ASP A 159 12.45 -19.16 3.54
C ASP A 159 11.53 -18.08 4.13
N ASN A 160 10.96 -17.29 3.22
CA ASN A 160 10.05 -16.21 3.56
C ASN A 160 8.77 -16.72 4.24
N GLU A 161 8.35 -17.97 3.97
CA GLU A 161 7.14 -18.53 4.57
C GLU A 161 7.37 -18.86 6.05
N SER A 162 8.51 -19.45 6.39
CA SER A 162 8.83 -19.83 7.76
C SER A 162 9.38 -18.68 8.61
N ALA A 163 9.77 -17.56 8.00
CA ALA A 163 10.24 -16.39 8.72
C ALA A 163 9.13 -15.78 9.57
N ALA A 164 9.34 -15.74 10.89
CA ALA A 164 8.43 -15.05 11.78
C ALA A 164 8.40 -13.55 11.44
N PRO A 165 7.22 -12.94 11.30
CA PRO A 165 7.13 -11.51 11.06
C PRO A 165 7.64 -10.70 12.26
N HIS A 166 8.24 -9.54 11.99
CA HIS A 166 8.74 -8.63 13.03
C HIS A 166 7.61 -7.86 13.73
N TYR A 167 6.71 -7.28 12.94
CA TYR A 167 5.51 -6.56 13.43
C TYR A 167 4.26 -7.41 13.36
N GLY A 168 4.10 -8.18 12.29
CA GLY A 168 2.95 -9.02 12.02
C GLY A 168 2.63 -9.13 10.53
N ASN A 169 1.72 -10.04 10.22
CA ASN A 169 1.34 -10.35 8.84
C ASN A 169 -0.19 -10.41 8.63
N SER A 170 -0.94 -9.74 9.45
CA SER A 170 -2.41 -9.79 9.49
C SER A 170 -3.08 -9.51 8.15
N PHE A 171 -2.40 -8.77 7.27
CA PHE A 171 -2.95 -8.33 5.98
C PHE A 171 -2.20 -8.88 4.76
N GLU A 172 -1.23 -9.79 4.91
CA GLU A 172 -0.47 -10.31 3.76
C GLU A 172 -1.35 -11.02 2.72
N LYS A 173 -2.43 -11.67 3.18
CA LYS A 173 -3.38 -12.40 2.33
C LYS A 173 -4.64 -11.59 2.00
N VAL A 174 -4.58 -10.26 2.17
CA VAL A 174 -5.72 -9.41 1.85
C VAL A 174 -6.07 -9.50 0.37
N GLU A 175 -7.36 -9.70 0.09
CA GLU A 175 -7.96 -9.69 -1.24
C GLU A 175 -8.90 -8.49 -1.37
N LEU A 176 -8.99 -7.90 -2.57
CA LEU A 176 -9.98 -6.88 -2.86
C LEU A 176 -11.34 -7.53 -3.08
N PHE A 177 -12.35 -7.06 -2.38
CA PHE A 177 -13.75 -7.33 -2.62
C PHE A 177 -14.41 -6.06 -3.18
N ASP A 178 -14.90 -6.13 -4.40
CA ASP A 178 -15.57 -5.05 -5.10
C ASP A 178 -16.77 -5.56 -5.94
N ARG A 179 -17.42 -4.67 -6.67
CA ARG A 179 -18.57 -5.00 -7.50
C ARG A 179 -18.26 -6.01 -8.61
N GLN A 180 -17.01 -6.06 -9.08
CA GLN A 180 -16.60 -6.97 -10.17
C GLN A 180 -16.49 -8.40 -9.69
N ASN A 181 -15.87 -8.62 -8.52
CA ASN A 181 -15.64 -9.97 -8.03
C ASN A 181 -16.71 -10.49 -7.06
N LEU A 182 -17.64 -9.65 -6.62
CA LEU A 182 -18.74 -10.04 -5.75
C LEU A 182 -19.42 -11.36 -6.19
N PRO A 183 -19.73 -11.60 -7.48
CA PRO A 183 -20.42 -12.83 -7.89
C PRO A 183 -19.62 -14.11 -7.66
N THR A 184 -18.30 -14.01 -7.49
CA THR A 184 -17.36 -15.13 -7.31
C THR A 184 -16.82 -15.26 -5.89
N MET A 185 -17.19 -14.33 -4.99
CA MET A 185 -16.75 -14.34 -3.59
C MET A 185 -17.55 -15.34 -2.78
N ASP A 186 -17.00 -16.52 -2.54
CA ASP A 186 -17.60 -17.63 -1.80
C ASP A 186 -17.69 -17.41 -0.27
N ILE A 187 -17.20 -16.27 0.21
CA ILE A 187 -17.24 -15.86 1.62
C ILE A 187 -18.26 -14.76 1.91
N VAL A 188 -18.99 -14.28 0.90
CA VAL A 188 -19.99 -13.21 1.02
C VAL A 188 -21.37 -13.77 0.67
N TRP A 189 -22.36 -13.51 1.52
CA TRP A 189 -23.75 -13.93 1.33
C TRP A 189 -24.70 -12.75 1.57
N ASN A 190 -25.93 -12.90 1.13
CA ASN A 190 -27.04 -11.96 1.40
C ASN A 190 -26.68 -10.50 1.09
N PHE A 191 -25.90 -10.27 0.02
CA PHE A 191 -25.46 -8.93 -0.34
C PHE A 191 -26.61 -8.09 -0.89
N ASP A 192 -26.95 -7.02 -0.18
CA ASP A 192 -27.83 -5.93 -0.64
C ASP A 192 -27.04 -4.62 -0.65
N MET A 193 -26.86 -4.03 -1.82
CA MET A 193 -26.15 -2.75 -1.95
C MET A 193 -26.96 -1.57 -1.41
N GLY A 194 -28.25 -1.76 -1.11
CA GLY A 194 -29.12 -0.72 -0.56
C GLY A 194 -29.10 0.57 -1.38
N GLY A 195 -28.76 1.66 -0.72
CA GLY A 195 -28.60 2.97 -1.33
C GLY A 195 -27.22 3.20 -1.99
N PHE A 196 -26.30 2.24 -1.93
CA PHE A 196 -24.97 2.35 -2.57
C PHE A 196 -24.96 1.73 -3.97
N ASN A 197 -25.94 2.07 -4.79
CA ASN A 197 -26.22 1.41 -6.06
C ASN A 197 -25.65 2.12 -7.29
N ARG A 198 -25.13 3.34 -7.13
CA ARG A 198 -24.49 4.12 -8.20
C ARG A 198 -23.00 3.78 -8.34
N ILE A 199 -22.39 4.28 -9.42
CA ILE A 199 -20.92 4.24 -9.64
C ILE A 199 -20.41 5.67 -9.58
N ASP A 200 -19.25 5.86 -8.95
CA ASP A 200 -18.48 7.09 -8.99
C ASP A 200 -17.46 6.97 -10.11
N ASP A 201 -17.68 7.70 -11.18
CA ASP A 201 -16.81 7.78 -12.35
C ASP A 201 -15.83 8.97 -12.30
N GLU A 202 -15.96 9.82 -11.28
CA GLU A 202 -15.07 10.96 -11.04
C GLU A 202 -13.84 10.59 -10.20
N LEU A 203 -13.71 9.36 -9.79
CA LEU A 203 -12.59 8.87 -8.99
C LEU A 203 -11.40 8.50 -9.86
N GLN A 204 -10.71 9.45 -10.41
CA GLN A 204 -9.67 9.14 -11.38
C GLN A 204 -8.25 9.35 -10.87
N CYS A 205 -8.02 10.24 -9.93
CA CYS A 205 -6.66 10.57 -9.56
C CYS A 205 -6.54 11.07 -8.15
N VAL A 206 -5.55 10.58 -7.48
CA VAL A 206 -5.12 11.07 -6.19
C VAL A 206 -4.07 12.16 -6.37
N GLU A 207 -3.23 12.02 -7.36
CA GLU A 207 -2.14 12.92 -7.68
C GLU A 207 -2.30 13.42 -9.11
N MET A 208 -1.51 14.41 -9.50
CA MET A 208 -1.64 15.10 -10.77
C MET A 208 -1.10 14.27 -11.96
N ASP A 209 -1.52 13.02 -12.05
CA ASP A 209 -1.30 12.21 -13.25
C ASP A 209 -2.37 12.59 -14.28
N MET A 210 -1.95 13.25 -15.33
CA MET A 210 -2.84 13.73 -16.39
C MET A 210 -3.16 12.66 -17.43
N ASP A 211 -2.50 11.50 -17.39
CA ASP A 211 -2.68 10.39 -18.34
C ASP A 211 -3.55 9.27 -17.75
N ILE A 212 -4.65 9.64 -17.13
CA ILE A 212 -5.53 8.74 -16.38
C ILE A 212 -6.59 8.03 -17.23
N GLU A 213 -6.69 8.31 -18.47
CA GLU A 213 -7.75 7.77 -19.35
C GLU A 213 -7.84 6.24 -19.32
N THR A 214 -6.78 5.55 -18.87
CA THR A 214 -6.69 4.10 -18.96
C THR A 214 -6.76 3.35 -17.63
N THR A 215 -6.67 4.03 -16.48
CA THR A 215 -6.55 3.33 -15.18
C THR A 215 -7.34 4.00 -14.07
N PRO A 216 -8.67 3.89 -14.05
CA PRO A 216 -9.45 4.30 -12.90
C PRO A 216 -9.02 3.50 -11.68
N GLU A 217 -8.74 4.16 -10.56
CA GLU A 217 -8.19 3.51 -9.38
C GLU A 217 -9.13 2.46 -8.79
N PHE A 218 -10.44 2.70 -8.78
CA PHE A 218 -11.45 1.76 -8.30
C PHE A 218 -12.73 1.88 -9.15
N PRO A 219 -12.76 1.31 -10.36
CA PRO A 219 -13.88 1.48 -11.28
C PRO A 219 -15.14 0.72 -10.83
N TYR A 220 -15.00 -0.29 -9.96
CA TYR A 220 -16.09 -1.16 -9.52
C TYR A 220 -16.56 -0.82 -8.11
N ASN A 221 -16.70 0.48 -7.84
CA ASN A 221 -17.07 1.04 -6.56
C ASN A 221 -18.61 1.08 -6.33
N TRP A 222 -19.03 1.52 -5.14
CA TRP A 222 -20.41 1.74 -4.75
C TRP A 222 -20.60 3.16 -4.25
N LYS A 223 -21.29 4.01 -5.01
CA LYS A 223 -21.64 5.37 -4.63
C LYS A 223 -23.06 5.44 -4.10
N HIS A 224 -23.26 6.16 -3.00
CA HIS A 224 -24.56 6.39 -2.38
C HIS A 224 -25.50 7.18 -3.29
N ASP A 225 -26.76 6.76 -3.35
CA ASP A 225 -27.82 7.35 -4.18
C ASP A 225 -28.69 8.37 -3.43
N ARG A 226 -28.35 8.64 -2.18
CA ARG A 226 -29.06 9.54 -1.26
C ARG A 226 -30.44 9.01 -0.83
N SER A 227 -30.68 7.68 -0.87
CA SER A 227 -31.96 7.05 -0.51
C SER A 227 -32.08 6.68 0.96
N GLY A 228 -31.02 6.77 1.73
CA GLY A 228 -30.99 6.41 3.16
C GLY A 228 -31.04 4.90 3.46
N ARG A 229 -31.04 4.01 2.45
CA ARG A 229 -31.01 2.55 2.69
C ARG A 229 -29.58 2.09 2.94
N PRO A 230 -29.31 1.26 3.96
CA PRO A 230 -27.98 0.72 4.22
C PRO A 230 -27.54 -0.26 3.11
N MET A 231 -26.22 -0.44 2.97
CA MET A 231 -25.64 -1.62 2.34
C MET A 231 -25.50 -2.69 3.42
N GLU A 232 -25.91 -3.91 3.12
CA GLU A 232 -25.89 -5.02 4.06
C GLU A 232 -25.32 -6.28 3.40
N PHE A 233 -24.52 -7.04 4.13
CA PHE A 233 -24.04 -8.35 3.70
C PHE A 233 -23.54 -9.19 4.86
N ASP A 234 -23.56 -10.49 4.68
CA ASP A 234 -22.93 -11.43 5.59
C ASP A 234 -21.55 -11.84 5.03
N ILE A 235 -20.54 -11.88 5.87
CA ILE A 235 -19.18 -12.23 5.45
C ILE A 235 -18.48 -13.12 6.48
N ARG A 236 -17.68 -14.07 5.98
CA ARG A 236 -16.81 -14.90 6.82
C ARG A 236 -15.35 -14.55 6.58
N CYS A 237 -14.76 -13.78 7.47
CA CYS A 237 -13.36 -13.37 7.36
C CYS A 237 -12.72 -13.12 8.74
N ARG A 238 -11.40 -12.98 8.74
CA ARG A 238 -10.60 -12.61 9.93
C ARG A 238 -10.39 -11.11 10.04
N SER A 239 -10.30 -10.44 8.90
CA SER A 239 -10.10 -8.99 8.85
C SER A 239 -10.92 -8.39 7.74
N LEU A 240 -11.49 -7.21 8.00
CA LEU A 240 -12.25 -6.42 7.06
C LEU A 240 -11.76 -4.97 7.08
N ILE A 241 -11.45 -4.45 5.90
CA ILE A 241 -11.05 -3.06 5.68
C ILE A 241 -12.08 -2.46 4.72
N MET A 242 -12.69 -1.33 5.05
CA MET A 242 -13.44 -0.55 4.08
C MET A 242 -12.52 0.48 3.44
N ILE A 243 -12.57 0.61 2.12
CA ILE A 243 -11.84 1.67 1.41
C ILE A 243 -12.87 2.68 0.93
N ASN A 244 -12.79 3.91 1.40
CA ASN A 244 -13.66 4.99 0.94
C ASN A 244 -12.90 6.04 0.15
N LYS A 245 -13.63 6.80 -0.65
CA LYS A 245 -13.14 8.01 -1.31
C LYS A 245 -13.20 9.17 -0.32
N ASP A 246 -12.05 9.77 -0.02
CA ASP A 246 -12.02 11.07 0.65
C ASP A 246 -12.34 12.20 -0.34
N SER A 247 -12.88 13.30 0.17
CA SER A 247 -13.31 14.42 -0.65
C SER A 247 -13.37 15.72 0.17
N ALA A 248 -12.90 16.82 -0.42
CA ALA A 248 -13.06 18.15 0.14
C ALA A 248 -14.48 18.74 -0.09
N SER A 249 -15.34 18.06 -0.84
CA SER A 249 -16.68 18.55 -1.18
C SER A 249 -17.57 18.72 0.06
N ALA A 250 -18.32 19.80 0.11
CA ALA A 250 -19.34 20.02 1.13
C ALA A 250 -20.51 19.01 1.01
N ASP A 251 -20.67 18.40 -0.17
CA ASP A 251 -21.69 17.39 -0.42
C ASP A 251 -21.28 15.99 0.07
N ALA A 252 -20.01 15.79 0.45
CA ALA A 252 -19.57 14.55 1.06
C ALA A 252 -20.05 14.45 2.51
N GLY A 253 -20.64 13.32 2.85
CA GLY A 253 -21.17 12.99 4.18
C GLY A 253 -20.44 11.83 4.83
N LYS A 254 -20.65 11.66 6.12
CA LYS A 254 -20.09 10.54 6.90
C LYS A 254 -20.92 9.28 6.69
N ALA A 255 -20.23 8.14 6.73
CA ALA A 255 -20.87 6.82 6.84
C ALA A 255 -20.40 6.10 8.09
N GLU A 256 -21.25 5.23 8.61
CA GLU A 256 -20.99 4.40 9.78
C GLU A 256 -21.00 2.93 9.37
N VAL A 257 -20.07 2.15 9.91
CA VAL A 257 -20.01 0.71 9.72
C VAL A 257 -20.36 0.00 11.00
N PHE A 258 -21.25 -0.96 10.89
CA PHE A 258 -21.70 -1.82 11.98
C PHE A 258 -21.31 -3.27 11.65
N VAL A 259 -20.94 -4.00 12.66
CA VAL A 259 -20.67 -5.45 12.60
C VAL A 259 -21.47 -6.11 13.70
N ASP A 260 -22.35 -7.04 13.33
CA ASP A 260 -23.26 -7.72 14.25
C ASP A 260 -24.09 -6.75 15.12
N GLY A 261 -24.45 -5.59 14.52
CA GLY A 261 -25.23 -4.53 15.16
C GLY A 261 -24.41 -3.55 16.03
N GLU A 262 -23.13 -3.78 16.23
CA GLU A 262 -22.25 -2.87 16.95
C GLU A 262 -21.53 -1.92 15.98
N LYS A 263 -21.56 -0.61 16.26
CA LYS A 263 -20.82 0.37 15.46
C LYS A 263 -19.32 0.22 15.69
N VAL A 264 -18.58 -0.12 14.63
CA VAL A 264 -17.12 -0.32 14.67
C VAL A 264 -16.33 0.89 14.20
N LEU A 265 -16.88 1.69 13.28
CA LEU A 265 -16.21 2.91 12.82
C LEU A 265 -17.18 3.95 12.25
N THR A 266 -16.71 5.18 12.16
CA THR A 266 -17.32 6.27 11.39
C THR A 266 -16.30 6.77 10.38
N ALA A 267 -16.61 6.66 9.09
CA ALA A 267 -15.80 7.18 8.00
C ALA A 267 -16.18 8.64 7.72
N ASP A 268 -15.23 9.55 7.85
CA ASP A 268 -15.41 10.96 7.51
C ASP A 268 -14.56 11.30 6.27
N PRO A 269 -15.17 11.37 5.06
CA PRO A 269 -14.43 11.62 3.83
C PRO A 269 -13.80 13.03 3.75
N ARG A 270 -14.23 13.95 4.61
CA ARG A 270 -13.69 15.32 4.61
C ARG A 270 -12.51 15.52 5.57
N LYS A 271 -12.14 14.50 6.34
CA LYS A 271 -11.09 14.59 7.36
C LYS A 271 -9.75 15.06 6.78
N ASN A 272 -9.39 14.59 5.59
CA ASN A 272 -8.11 14.90 4.96
C ASN A 272 -8.17 16.12 4.01
N GLY A 273 -9.36 16.54 3.59
CA GLY A 273 -9.56 17.76 2.81
C GLY A 273 -9.13 17.69 1.34
N TRP A 274 -8.83 16.50 0.82
CA TRP A 274 -8.49 16.25 -0.58
C TRP A 274 -8.95 14.86 -1.03
N THR A 275 -8.98 14.63 -2.34
CA THR A 275 -9.47 13.36 -2.89
C THR A 275 -8.36 12.30 -2.85
N HIS A 276 -8.62 11.20 -2.15
CA HIS A 276 -7.77 10.02 -2.18
C HIS A 276 -8.52 8.78 -1.68
N CYS A 277 -7.88 7.62 -1.84
CA CYS A 277 -8.40 6.34 -1.37
C CYS A 277 -8.00 6.14 0.10
N ASN A 278 -8.99 6.08 0.99
CA ASN A 278 -8.76 5.99 2.43
C ASN A 278 -9.18 4.60 2.95
N PRO A 279 -8.23 3.72 3.30
CA PRO A 279 -8.52 2.44 3.93
C PRO A 279 -8.78 2.63 5.44
N LEU A 280 -9.87 2.04 5.92
CA LEU A 280 -10.28 2.05 7.33
C LEU A 280 -10.48 0.62 7.81
N ILE A 281 -9.80 0.21 8.86
CA ILE A 281 -9.91 -1.13 9.42
C ILE A 281 -11.21 -1.22 10.22
N CYS A 282 -12.15 -2.04 9.74
CA CYS A 282 -13.38 -2.34 10.47
C CYS A 282 -13.09 -3.29 11.64
N PHE A 283 -12.31 -4.32 11.39
CA PHE A 283 -11.73 -5.23 12.37
C PHE A 283 -10.56 -6.01 11.77
N SER A 284 -9.69 -6.53 12.64
CA SER A 284 -8.54 -7.35 12.24
C SER A 284 -8.28 -8.48 13.21
N ASP A 285 -7.68 -9.57 12.71
CA ASP A 285 -7.22 -10.74 13.46
C ASP A 285 -8.27 -11.38 14.37
N ARG A 286 -9.54 -11.29 14.00
CA ARG A 286 -10.59 -12.02 14.69
C ARG A 286 -10.53 -13.51 14.35
N GLU A 287 -11.10 -14.33 15.20
CA GLU A 287 -11.43 -15.70 14.82
C GLU A 287 -12.36 -15.67 13.60
N GLN A 288 -12.10 -16.54 12.61
CA GLN A 288 -12.89 -16.55 11.37
C GLN A 288 -14.32 -17.01 11.67
N ALA A 289 -15.22 -16.06 11.75
CA ALA A 289 -16.65 -16.27 11.99
C ALA A 289 -17.49 -15.59 10.91
N LEU A 290 -18.71 -16.05 10.73
CA LEU A 290 -19.70 -15.34 9.94
C LEU A 290 -20.16 -14.12 10.74
N CYS A 291 -20.09 -12.94 10.16
CA CYS A 291 -20.61 -11.72 10.76
C CYS A 291 -21.50 -10.96 9.76
N HIS A 292 -22.45 -10.21 10.28
CA HIS A 292 -23.30 -9.31 9.52
C HIS A 292 -22.68 -7.92 9.48
N VAL A 293 -22.52 -7.35 8.29
CA VAL A 293 -21.96 -6.00 8.08
C VAL A 293 -23.04 -5.10 7.52
N GLU A 294 -23.20 -3.94 8.15
CA GLU A 294 -24.07 -2.86 7.67
C GLU A 294 -23.24 -1.59 7.47
N VAL A 295 -23.39 -0.95 6.31
CA VAL A 295 -22.82 0.38 6.05
C VAL A 295 -23.97 1.33 5.75
N ARG A 296 -24.11 2.38 6.54
CA ARG A 296 -25.14 3.40 6.36
C ARG A 296 -24.59 4.81 6.49
N MET A 297 -25.28 5.77 5.92
CA MET A 297 -24.94 7.18 6.15
C MET A 297 -25.18 7.53 7.63
N ALA A 298 -24.33 8.40 8.17
CA ALA A 298 -24.50 8.92 9.52
C ALA A 298 -25.74 9.81 9.63
N GLU A 299 -26.29 9.92 10.84
CA GLU A 299 -27.44 10.78 11.12
C GLU A 299 -27.15 12.24 10.69
N GLY A 300 -28.05 12.79 9.85
CA GLY A 300 -27.94 14.13 9.28
C GLY A 300 -27.12 14.20 7.97
N ASP A 301 -26.50 13.12 7.55
CA ASP A 301 -25.77 13.03 6.28
C ASP A 301 -26.45 12.13 5.23
N GLU A 302 -27.70 11.68 5.47
CA GLU A 302 -28.43 10.71 4.63
C GLU A 302 -28.61 11.18 3.18
N ASN A 303 -28.60 12.50 2.96
CA ASN A 303 -28.77 13.12 1.63
C ASN A 303 -27.43 13.49 0.98
N LYS A 304 -26.30 13.04 1.52
CA LYS A 304 -24.98 13.37 1.01
C LYS A 304 -24.36 12.25 0.22
N ASP A 305 -23.27 12.60 -0.49
CA ASP A 305 -22.49 11.63 -1.25
C ASP A 305 -21.51 10.88 -0.34
N PHE A 306 -21.39 9.59 -0.59
CA PHE A 306 -20.34 8.74 -0.04
C PHE A 306 -20.01 7.65 -1.06
N THR A 307 -18.74 7.36 -1.23
CA THR A 307 -18.30 6.30 -2.16
C THR A 307 -17.46 5.27 -1.40
N ILE A 308 -17.93 4.03 -1.41
CA ILE A 308 -17.18 2.86 -1.02
C ILE A 308 -16.43 2.36 -2.25
N LEU A 309 -15.11 2.40 -2.20
CA LEU A 309 -14.24 2.01 -3.32
C LEU A 309 -14.11 0.50 -3.43
N GLY A 310 -14.20 -0.16 -2.29
CA GLY A 310 -14.11 -1.61 -2.13
C GLY A 310 -13.86 -1.99 -0.69
N PHE A 311 -13.72 -3.28 -0.45
CA PHE A 311 -13.33 -3.83 0.83
C PHE A 311 -12.06 -4.66 0.67
N GLY A 312 -11.15 -4.56 1.64
CA GLY A 312 -10.06 -5.50 1.81
C GLY A 312 -10.48 -6.61 2.77
N VAL A 313 -10.31 -7.84 2.36
CA VAL A 313 -10.76 -9.01 3.14
C VAL A 313 -9.62 -9.98 3.35
N VAL A 314 -9.44 -10.46 4.58
CA VAL A 314 -8.53 -11.56 4.92
C VAL A 314 -9.36 -12.75 5.40
N ARG A 315 -9.22 -13.89 4.73
CA ARG A 315 -9.93 -15.14 5.04
C ARG A 315 -9.44 -15.82 6.31
#